data_d68c7a56a43a8842c804470fc00c41a0
#
_entry.id   d68c7a56a43a8842c804470fc00c41a0
#
_cell.length_a   1.000
_cell.length_b   1.000
_cell.length_c   1.000
_cell.angle_alpha   90.00
_cell.angle_beta   90.00
_cell.angle_gamma   90.00
#
_symmetry.space_group_name_H-M   'P 1'
#
loop_
_entity.id
_entity.type
_entity.pdbx_description
1 polymer ?
#
loop_
_entity_poly.entity_id
_entity_poly.type
_entity_poly.pdbx_seq_one_letter_code
_entity_poly.pdbx_strand_id
1 'polypeptide(L)'
;YYRFCYDSFKKLLHRQKLARMILENKWYEADTVQDSGFFTDLQSRSREKIVWFPKIYYQMEKGLLHIRCEITLGKYQDQLLRLEDKLESGLYCELTDKTLHDGYIEYTLLYDMIANRITIDEVRAENGCLRLMKNLVWEYDSLPHALIAGGTGGGKTYFLLTLIEALLHTNAVLYVLDPKNADLADLGTVMGNVYHTKEEMIDCVNAFYEGMVQRSEEMKQHQNYKTGENYAYLG
;
A
#
# COMPACT_ATOMS: atom_id res chain seq x y z
N TYR A 1 21.07 -13.73 16.96
CA TYR A 1 20.72 -13.11 18.26
C TYR A 1 20.36 -11.64 18.10
N TYR A 2 21.14 -10.81 17.41
CA TYR A 2 20.91 -9.37 17.22
C TYR A 2 19.57 -9.03 16.52
N ARG A 3 19.18 -9.81 15.53
CA ARG A 3 17.97 -9.55 14.74
C ARG A 3 16.67 -9.77 15.56
N PHE A 4 16.65 -10.77 16.42
CA PHE A 4 15.47 -11.09 17.25
C PHE A 4 15.24 -10.07 18.38
N CYS A 5 16.32 -9.56 18.97
CA CYS A 5 16.24 -8.50 19.98
C CYS A 5 15.88 -7.15 19.37
N TYR A 6 16.30 -6.88 18.14
CA TYR A 6 16.03 -5.61 17.45
C TYR A 6 14.54 -5.37 17.21
N ASP A 7 13.81 -6.37 16.70
CA ASP A 7 12.38 -6.24 16.44
C ASP A 7 11.56 -6.07 17.73
N SER A 8 11.93 -6.78 18.79
CA SER A 8 11.28 -6.63 20.10
C SER A 8 11.51 -5.24 20.70
N PHE A 9 12.73 -4.72 20.59
CA PHE A 9 13.07 -3.39 21.06
C PHE A 9 12.37 -2.30 20.24
N LYS A 10 12.31 -2.45 18.93
CA LYS A 10 11.60 -1.53 18.02
C LYS A 10 10.10 -1.49 18.33
N LYS A 11 9.48 -2.64 18.58
CA LYS A 11 8.08 -2.73 19.03
C LYS A 11 7.85 -1.96 20.33
N LEU A 12 8.75 -2.07 21.28
CA LEU A 12 8.64 -1.34 22.55
C LEU A 12 8.76 0.17 22.33
N LEU A 13 9.71 0.62 21.53
CA LEU A 13 9.87 2.04 21.20
C LEU A 13 8.63 2.62 20.52
N HIS A 14 8.06 1.91 19.57
CA HIS A 14 6.84 2.37 18.89
C HIS A 14 5.67 2.52 19.88
N ARG A 15 5.47 1.53 20.75
CA ARG A 15 4.43 1.59 21.80
C ARG A 15 4.65 2.76 22.76
N GLN A 16 5.89 3.01 23.16
CA GLN A 16 6.22 4.17 24.01
C GLN A 16 5.93 5.49 23.29
N LYS A 17 6.25 5.62 22.01
CA LYS A 17 5.94 6.81 21.22
C LYS A 17 4.43 7.04 21.10
N LEU A 18 3.64 5.99 20.85
CA LEU A 18 2.18 6.07 20.79
C LEU A 18 1.58 6.47 22.17
N ALA A 19 2.07 5.88 23.25
CA ALA A 19 1.63 6.25 24.61
C ALA A 19 1.98 7.72 24.92
N ARG A 20 3.19 8.16 24.57
CA ARG A 20 3.62 9.56 24.74
C ARG A 20 2.76 10.51 23.91
N MET A 21 2.38 10.13 22.68
CA MET A 21 1.49 10.92 21.83
C MET A 21 0.14 11.17 22.53
N ILE A 22 -0.44 10.17 23.19
CA ILE A 22 -1.69 10.32 23.99
C ILE A 22 -1.47 11.32 25.12
N LEU A 23 -0.36 11.20 25.86
CA LEU A 23 -0.07 12.06 27.01
C LEU A 23 0.22 13.50 26.58
N GLU A 24 1.05 13.73 25.60
CA GLU A 24 1.45 15.07 25.14
C GLU A 24 0.29 15.84 24.47
N ASN A 25 -0.60 15.14 23.76
CA ASN A 25 -1.80 15.75 23.19
C ASN A 25 -2.97 15.83 24.19
N LYS A 26 -2.78 15.36 25.44
CA LYS A 26 -3.81 15.32 26.49
C LYS A 26 -5.09 14.60 26.04
N TRP A 27 -4.94 13.50 25.31
CA TRP A 27 -6.05 12.67 24.85
C TRP A 27 -6.46 11.67 25.95
N TYR A 28 -6.73 12.18 27.14
CA TYR A 28 -7.18 11.40 28.27
C TYR A 28 -8.07 12.24 29.17
N GLU A 29 -8.86 11.57 29.98
CA GLU A 29 -9.63 12.16 31.08
C GLU A 29 -8.98 11.74 32.39
N ALA A 30 -8.83 12.69 33.30
CA ALA A 30 -8.24 12.44 34.61
C ALA A 30 -9.12 13.01 35.71
N ASP A 31 -9.28 12.23 36.77
CA ASP A 31 -9.93 12.65 38.02
C ASP A 31 -8.86 12.97 39.06
N THR A 32 -9.14 13.97 39.85
CA THR A 32 -8.30 14.34 40.99
C THR A 32 -8.67 13.51 42.21
N VAL A 33 -7.82 12.57 42.56
CA VAL A 33 -8.00 11.76 43.77
C VAL A 33 -7.23 12.40 44.92
N GLN A 34 -7.95 12.75 46.02
CA GLN A 34 -7.33 13.15 47.28
C GLN A 34 -6.94 11.87 48.04
N ASP A 35 -5.66 11.68 48.26
CA ASP A 35 -5.15 10.57 49.06
C ASP A 35 -5.32 10.93 50.54
N SER A 36 -6.42 10.51 51.16
CA SER A 36 -6.62 10.62 52.60
C SER A 36 -5.83 9.50 53.30
N GLY A 37 -4.52 9.63 53.32
CA GLY A 37 -3.66 8.72 54.06
C GLY A 37 -3.92 8.79 55.54
N PHE A 38 -4.24 7.65 56.15
CA PHE A 38 -4.61 7.50 57.59
C PHE A 38 -3.48 7.88 58.56
N PHE A 39 -2.30 8.28 58.09
CA PHE A 39 -1.09 8.50 58.90
C PHE A 39 -0.30 9.78 58.59
N THR A 40 -0.79 10.74 57.84
CA THR A 40 0.03 11.94 57.59
C THR A 40 -0.73 13.25 57.75
N ASP A 41 -0.44 13.94 58.79
CA ASP A 41 -0.75 15.34 59.09
C ASP A 41 0.06 16.34 58.20
N LEU A 42 0.55 15.93 57.07
CA LEU A 42 1.41 16.73 56.19
C LEU A 42 0.94 16.60 54.73
N GLN A 43 0.25 17.65 54.28
CA GLN A 43 -0.06 17.96 52.86
C GLN A 43 -0.79 16.85 52.09
N SER A 44 -2.09 16.97 51.94
CA SER A 44 -2.89 16.23 50.98
C SER A 44 -2.32 16.46 49.56
N ARG A 45 -1.59 15.50 49.06
CA ARG A 45 -1.13 15.51 47.67
C ARG A 45 -2.29 15.06 46.81
N SER A 46 -2.87 16.00 46.04
CA SER A 46 -3.79 15.65 44.97
C SER A 46 -3.00 14.92 43.85
N ARG A 47 -3.41 13.73 43.51
CA ARG A 47 -2.87 12.96 42.40
C ARG A 47 -3.89 12.90 41.28
N GLU A 48 -3.47 13.23 40.06
CA GLU A 48 -4.30 12.98 38.89
C GLU A 48 -4.26 11.48 38.54
N LYS A 49 -5.43 10.86 38.43
CA LYS A 49 -5.60 9.50 37.98
C LYS A 49 -6.29 9.52 36.62
N ILE A 50 -5.64 8.97 35.61
CA ILE A 50 -6.24 8.81 34.26
C ILE A 50 -7.40 7.82 34.40
N VAL A 51 -8.59 8.25 34.02
CA VAL A 51 -9.84 7.47 34.10
C VAL A 51 -10.18 6.89 32.74
N TRP A 52 -9.88 7.65 31.68
CA TRP A 52 -10.17 7.23 30.33
C TRP A 52 -9.10 7.75 29.34
N PHE A 53 -8.83 6.97 28.29
CA PHE A 53 -8.02 7.36 27.12
C PHE A 53 -8.45 6.53 25.90
N PRO A 54 -8.26 7.05 24.67
CA PRO A 54 -8.60 6.32 23.45
C PRO A 54 -7.70 5.09 23.31
N LYS A 55 -8.30 3.95 23.02
CA LYS A 55 -7.55 2.72 22.83
C LYS A 55 -6.87 2.72 21.46
N ILE A 56 -5.56 2.51 21.48
CA ILE A 56 -4.74 2.36 20.29
C ILE A 56 -4.10 0.97 20.32
N TYR A 57 -4.45 0.17 19.33
CA TYR A 57 -3.90 -1.18 19.16
C TYR A 57 -2.74 -1.13 18.17
N TYR A 58 -1.72 -1.92 18.42
CA TYR A 58 -0.49 -1.97 17.66
C TYR A 58 -0.17 -3.39 17.29
N GLN A 59 0.00 -3.67 16.01
CA GLN A 59 0.42 -4.96 15.48
C GLN A 59 1.52 -4.74 14.43
N MET A 60 2.56 -5.57 14.46
CA MET A 60 3.66 -5.55 13.51
C MET A 60 3.77 -6.92 12.87
N GLU A 61 3.55 -7.00 11.58
CA GLU A 61 3.52 -8.24 10.82
C GLU A 61 4.11 -8.04 9.41
N LYS A 62 5.02 -8.93 9.00
CA LYS A 62 5.58 -9.00 7.63
C LYS A 62 6.07 -7.67 7.06
N GLY A 63 6.72 -6.83 7.87
CA GLY A 63 7.23 -5.52 7.45
C GLY A 63 6.17 -4.40 7.41
N LEU A 64 4.93 -4.72 7.77
CA LEU A 64 3.85 -3.76 7.96
C LEU A 64 3.59 -3.53 9.43
N LEU A 65 3.16 -2.32 9.72
CA LEU A 65 2.76 -1.87 11.03
C LEU A 65 1.30 -1.43 10.96
N HIS A 66 0.41 -2.14 11.67
CA HIS A 66 -1.00 -1.83 11.76
C HIS A 66 -1.28 -1.11 13.08
N ILE A 67 -1.85 0.09 12.97
CA ILE A 67 -2.27 0.90 14.11
C ILE A 67 -3.77 1.11 13.99
N ARG A 68 -4.53 0.57 14.95
CA ARG A 68 -5.97 0.72 15.02
C ARG A 68 -6.33 1.63 16.16
N CYS A 69 -7.06 2.71 15.88
CA CYS A 69 -7.55 3.66 16.85
C CYS A 69 -9.06 3.51 16.99
N GLU A 70 -9.53 3.27 18.21
CA GLU A 70 -10.96 3.16 18.52
C GLU A 70 -11.67 4.51 18.27
N ILE A 71 -12.82 4.48 17.62
CA ILE A 71 -13.68 5.64 17.35
C ILE A 71 -14.87 5.56 18.27
N THR A 72 -15.03 6.58 19.13
CA THR A 72 -16.06 6.58 20.20
C THR A 72 -17.00 7.78 20.13
N LEU A 73 -17.12 8.48 19.00
CA LEU A 73 -17.85 9.75 18.87
C LEU A 73 -17.46 10.80 19.93
N GLY A 74 -16.29 10.63 20.53
CA GLY A 74 -15.80 11.45 21.61
C GLY A 74 -15.01 12.67 21.12
N LYS A 75 -14.62 13.50 22.09
CA LYS A 75 -13.89 14.76 21.94
C LYS A 75 -12.65 14.69 21.03
N TYR A 76 -11.99 13.55 20.94
CA TYR A 76 -10.71 13.39 20.24
C TYR A 76 -10.84 12.68 18.89
N GLN A 77 -12.06 12.37 18.43
CA GLN A 77 -12.29 11.59 17.22
C GLN A 77 -11.66 12.21 15.98
N ASP A 78 -11.88 13.51 15.74
CA ASP A 78 -11.34 14.20 14.56
C ASP A 78 -9.81 14.16 14.50
N GLN A 79 -9.17 14.20 15.67
CA GLN A 79 -7.72 14.12 15.79
C GLN A 79 -7.22 12.70 15.50
N LEU A 80 -7.95 11.68 15.98
CA LEU A 80 -7.64 10.27 15.73
C LEU A 80 -7.86 9.89 14.26
N LEU A 81 -8.78 10.57 13.58
CA LEU A 81 -9.02 10.39 12.14
C LEU A 81 -7.97 11.09 11.24
N ARG A 82 -7.08 11.91 11.81
CA ARG A 82 -6.06 12.69 11.08
C ARG A 82 -4.67 12.49 11.68
N LEU A 83 -4.25 11.23 11.81
CA LEU A 83 -2.97 10.88 12.41
C LEU A 83 -1.87 10.60 11.38
N GLU A 84 -2.15 10.68 10.09
CA GLU A 84 -1.25 10.28 9.01
C GLU A 84 0.15 10.85 9.20
N ASP A 85 0.28 12.16 9.12
CA ASP A 85 1.58 12.87 9.20
C ASP A 85 2.31 12.64 10.53
N LYS A 86 1.53 12.54 11.64
CA LYS A 86 2.10 12.27 12.96
C LYS A 86 2.65 10.85 13.08
N LEU A 87 1.98 9.88 12.49
CA LEU A 87 2.41 8.49 12.50
C LEU A 87 3.62 8.29 11.60
N GLU A 88 3.60 8.84 10.38
CA GLU A 88 4.73 8.75 9.45
C GLU A 88 5.99 9.36 10.06
N SER A 89 5.92 10.63 10.47
CA SER A 89 7.07 11.35 11.03
C SER A 89 7.50 10.79 12.39
N GLY A 90 6.56 10.43 13.24
CA GLY A 90 6.84 9.94 14.59
C GLY A 90 7.41 8.54 14.64
N LEU A 91 7.00 7.65 13.74
CA LEU A 91 7.44 6.25 13.69
C LEU A 91 8.52 6.00 12.64
N TYR A 92 8.81 6.99 11.79
CA TYR A 92 9.73 6.89 10.65
C TYR A 92 9.34 5.75 9.69
N CYS A 93 8.04 5.68 9.39
CA CYS A 93 7.43 4.70 8.52
C CYS A 93 6.61 5.41 7.46
N GLU A 94 6.43 4.82 6.29
CA GLU A 94 5.62 5.35 5.21
C GLU A 94 4.19 4.82 5.33
N LEU A 95 3.18 5.69 5.27
CA LEU A 95 1.78 5.28 5.27
C LEU A 95 1.42 4.65 3.93
N THR A 96 0.94 3.41 3.96
CA THR A 96 0.53 2.68 2.75
C THR A 96 -0.97 2.63 2.57
N ASP A 97 -1.72 2.62 3.68
CA ASP A 97 -3.19 2.56 3.64
C ASP A 97 -3.82 3.18 4.88
N LYS A 98 -5.05 3.67 4.71
CA LYS A 98 -5.90 4.21 5.75
C LYS A 98 -7.33 3.77 5.51
N THR A 99 -7.81 2.87 6.33
CA THR A 99 -9.15 2.27 6.17
C THR A 99 -10.01 2.54 7.39
N LEU A 100 -11.24 3.02 7.16
CA LEU A 100 -12.25 3.20 8.18
C LEU A 100 -13.10 1.93 8.29
N HIS A 101 -13.16 1.35 9.48
CA HIS A 101 -13.99 0.20 9.83
C HIS A 101 -15.06 0.57 10.84
N ASP A 102 -16.01 -0.35 11.08
CA ASP A 102 -17.00 -0.16 12.13
C ASP A 102 -16.34 -0.09 13.52
N GLY A 103 -16.33 1.13 14.09
CA GLY A 103 -15.82 1.38 15.44
C GLY A 103 -14.32 1.66 15.56
N TYR A 104 -13.52 1.58 14.47
CA TYR A 104 -12.11 1.95 14.52
C TYR A 104 -11.58 2.41 13.14
N ILE A 105 -10.51 3.20 13.17
CA ILE A 105 -9.72 3.52 11.99
C ILE A 105 -8.40 2.74 12.04
N GLU A 106 -8.02 2.16 10.93
CA GLU A 106 -6.76 1.46 10.75
C GLU A 106 -5.81 2.25 9.86
N TYR A 107 -4.59 2.43 10.36
CA TYR A 107 -3.44 2.96 9.62
C TYR A 107 -2.45 1.84 9.39
N THR A 108 -2.14 1.56 8.13
CA THR A 108 -1.12 0.60 7.74
C THR A 108 0.12 1.35 7.27
N LEU A 109 1.24 1.13 7.95
CA LEU A 109 2.51 1.77 7.64
C LEU A 109 3.56 0.72 7.27
N LEU A 110 4.41 1.06 6.32
CA LEU A 110 5.54 0.24 5.88
C LEU A 110 6.77 0.59 6.71
N TYR A 111 7.21 -0.30 7.59
CA TYR A 111 8.40 -0.08 8.42
C TYR A 111 9.65 -0.83 7.92
N ASP A 112 9.48 -1.87 7.13
CA ASP A 112 10.57 -2.63 6.53
C ASP A 112 10.26 -2.97 5.07
N MET A 113 10.75 -2.13 4.17
CA MET A 113 10.59 -2.34 2.73
C MET A 113 11.29 -3.62 2.26
N ILE A 114 12.38 -4.01 2.89
CA ILE A 114 13.16 -5.19 2.48
C ILE A 114 12.38 -6.47 2.78
N ALA A 115 11.67 -6.54 3.91
CA ALA A 115 10.88 -7.71 4.28
C ALA A 115 9.73 -8.00 3.30
N ASN A 116 9.24 -6.99 2.58
CA ASN A 116 8.15 -7.10 1.61
C ASN A 116 8.61 -7.26 0.17
N ARG A 117 9.89 -7.14 -0.11
CA ARG A 117 10.44 -7.39 -1.45
C ARG A 117 10.26 -8.84 -1.83
N ILE A 118 10.02 -9.05 -3.10
CA ILE A 118 10.05 -10.35 -3.76
C ILE A 118 11.18 -10.35 -4.79
N THR A 119 11.66 -11.53 -5.14
CA THR A 119 12.60 -11.70 -6.24
C THR A 119 11.88 -11.66 -7.58
N ILE A 120 12.62 -11.47 -8.67
CA ILE A 120 12.06 -11.48 -10.03
C ILE A 120 11.30 -12.78 -10.30
N ASP A 121 11.83 -13.91 -9.86
CA ASP A 121 11.22 -15.24 -10.05
C ASP A 121 9.89 -15.42 -9.30
N GLU A 122 9.62 -14.58 -8.30
CA GLU A 122 8.37 -14.58 -7.53
C GLU A 122 7.30 -13.67 -8.13
N VAL A 123 7.66 -12.81 -9.09
CA VAL A 123 6.70 -11.97 -9.82
C VAL A 123 6.00 -12.84 -10.85
N ARG A 124 4.75 -13.18 -10.60
CA ARG A 124 3.94 -14.03 -11.49
C ARG A 124 2.61 -13.39 -11.77
N ALA A 125 2.17 -13.51 -13.01
CA ALA A 125 0.85 -13.12 -13.44
C ALA A 125 -0.06 -14.36 -13.44
N GLU A 126 -1.10 -14.36 -12.62
CA GLU A 126 -2.05 -15.47 -12.48
C GLU A 126 -3.47 -14.90 -12.27
N ASN A 127 -4.44 -15.44 -13.00
CA ASN A 127 -5.87 -15.11 -12.82
C ASN A 127 -6.18 -13.59 -12.84
N GLY A 128 -5.61 -12.85 -13.79
CA GLY A 128 -5.84 -11.40 -13.88
C GLY A 128 -5.15 -10.56 -12.80
N CYS A 129 -4.26 -11.17 -12.03
CA CYS A 129 -3.52 -10.54 -10.94
C CYS A 129 -2.02 -10.66 -11.14
N LEU A 130 -1.28 -9.65 -10.72
CA LEU A 130 0.19 -9.62 -10.75
C LEU A 130 0.72 -9.27 -9.37
N ARG A 131 1.50 -10.17 -8.79
CA ARG A 131 2.11 -9.93 -7.48
C ARG A 131 3.34 -9.04 -7.64
N LEU A 132 3.28 -7.83 -7.09
CA LEU A 132 4.35 -6.83 -7.14
C LEU A 132 5.26 -6.85 -5.90
N MET A 133 4.70 -7.22 -4.74
CA MET A 133 5.39 -7.41 -3.46
C MET A 133 4.67 -8.52 -2.69
N LYS A 134 5.23 -8.98 -1.56
CA LYS A 134 4.57 -10.00 -0.73
C LYS A 134 3.14 -9.65 -0.34
N ASN A 135 2.88 -8.35 -0.11
CA ASN A 135 1.59 -7.83 0.35
C ASN A 135 0.94 -6.89 -0.67
N LEU A 136 1.45 -6.81 -1.89
CA LEU A 136 0.92 -5.95 -2.94
C LEU A 136 0.66 -6.78 -4.20
N VAL A 137 -0.59 -6.83 -4.58
CA VAL A 137 -1.06 -7.49 -5.80
C VAL A 137 -1.78 -6.45 -6.65
N TRP A 138 -1.45 -6.39 -7.94
CA TRP A 138 -2.18 -5.58 -8.91
C TRP A 138 -3.18 -6.48 -9.66
N GLU A 139 -4.44 -6.20 -9.47
CA GLU A 139 -5.56 -6.85 -10.15
C GLU A 139 -5.81 -6.14 -11.48
N TYR A 140 -5.03 -6.43 -12.49
CA TYR A 140 -5.06 -5.72 -13.77
C TYR A 140 -6.36 -5.98 -14.55
N ASP A 141 -7.11 -7.03 -14.27
CA ASP A 141 -8.43 -7.26 -14.87
C ASP A 141 -9.47 -6.26 -14.37
N SER A 142 -9.45 -5.91 -13.09
CA SER A 142 -10.38 -4.97 -12.47
C SER A 142 -9.87 -3.53 -12.47
N LEU A 143 -8.55 -3.33 -12.38
CA LEU A 143 -7.85 -2.05 -12.38
C LEU A 143 -6.82 -2.02 -13.51
N PRO A 144 -7.24 -1.84 -14.78
CA PRO A 144 -6.38 -2.04 -15.96
C PRO A 144 -5.34 -0.93 -16.17
N HIS A 145 -5.41 0.17 -15.43
CA HIS A 145 -4.50 1.30 -15.60
C HIS A 145 -3.53 1.40 -14.43
N ALA A 146 -2.25 1.55 -14.73
CA ALA A 146 -1.21 1.81 -13.75
C ALA A 146 -0.30 2.96 -14.19
N LEU A 147 0.07 3.82 -13.25
CA LEU A 147 1.06 4.87 -13.45
C LEU A 147 2.32 4.54 -12.64
N ILE A 148 3.46 4.38 -13.33
CA ILE A 148 4.74 4.10 -12.71
C ILE A 148 5.59 5.37 -12.77
N ALA A 149 5.78 6.02 -11.63
CA ALA A 149 6.56 7.24 -11.50
C ALA A 149 7.78 7.03 -10.57
N GLY A 150 8.82 7.81 -10.80
CA GLY A 150 10.03 7.78 -9.97
C GLY A 150 11.16 8.60 -10.59
N GLY A 151 12.15 8.99 -9.78
CA GLY A 151 13.34 9.73 -10.22
C GLY A 151 14.25 8.91 -11.14
N THR A 152 15.24 9.58 -11.72
CA THR A 152 16.32 8.93 -12.51
C THR A 152 17.08 7.96 -11.60
N GLY A 153 17.36 6.74 -12.10
CA GLY A 153 18.00 5.69 -11.30
C GLY A 153 17.07 4.99 -10.29
N GLY A 154 15.77 5.35 -10.21
CA GLY A 154 14.80 4.75 -9.29
C GLY A 154 14.31 3.34 -9.67
N GLY A 155 14.89 2.70 -10.71
CA GLY A 155 14.55 1.33 -11.10
C GLY A 155 13.30 1.17 -11.94
N LYS A 156 12.72 2.26 -12.49
CA LYS A 156 11.49 2.20 -13.31
C LYS A 156 11.61 1.22 -14.49
N THR A 157 12.68 1.30 -15.26
CA THR A 157 12.90 0.43 -16.41
C THR A 157 13.02 -1.03 -15.98
N TYR A 158 13.76 -1.32 -14.92
CA TYR A 158 13.84 -2.66 -14.35
C TYR A 158 12.48 -3.19 -13.92
N PHE A 159 11.68 -2.37 -13.29
CA PHE A 159 10.32 -2.74 -12.89
C PHE A 159 9.44 -3.05 -14.11
N LEU A 160 9.48 -2.20 -15.15
CA LEU A 160 8.75 -2.44 -16.40
C LEU A 160 9.18 -3.74 -17.08
N LEU A 161 10.48 -4.01 -17.17
CA LEU A 161 11.00 -5.27 -17.72
C LEU A 161 10.49 -6.48 -16.94
N THR A 162 10.45 -6.40 -15.61
CA THR A 162 9.89 -7.46 -14.75
C THR A 162 8.40 -7.70 -15.01
N LEU A 163 7.62 -6.62 -15.21
CA LEU A 163 6.19 -6.74 -15.58
C LEU A 163 6.02 -7.39 -16.95
N ILE A 164 6.78 -6.96 -17.94
CA ILE A 164 6.76 -7.51 -19.30
C ILE A 164 7.10 -9.00 -19.24
N GLU A 165 8.16 -9.38 -18.55
CA GLU A 165 8.56 -10.78 -18.38
C GLU A 165 7.44 -11.62 -17.76
N ALA A 166 6.85 -11.15 -16.65
CA ALA A 166 5.77 -11.86 -15.99
C ALA A 166 4.52 -12.03 -16.88
N LEU A 167 4.19 -11.01 -17.68
CA LEU A 167 3.04 -11.05 -18.60
C LEU A 167 3.31 -11.89 -19.84
N LEU A 168 4.54 -12.01 -20.31
CA LEU A 168 4.91 -12.91 -21.41
C LEU A 168 4.73 -14.40 -21.07
N HIS A 169 4.66 -14.75 -19.80
CA HIS A 169 4.29 -16.11 -19.36
C HIS A 169 2.78 -16.37 -19.37
N THR A 170 1.98 -15.40 -19.77
CA THR A 170 0.52 -15.52 -19.94
C THR A 170 0.16 -15.51 -21.42
N ASN A 171 -1.13 -15.56 -21.73
CA ASN A 171 -1.65 -15.39 -23.09
C ASN A 171 -1.81 -13.91 -23.50
N ALA A 172 -1.22 -12.97 -22.77
CA ALA A 172 -1.31 -11.54 -23.04
C ALA A 172 -0.53 -11.16 -24.30
N VAL A 173 -1.14 -10.36 -25.17
CA VAL A 173 -0.44 -9.70 -26.28
C VAL A 173 0.06 -8.35 -25.78
N LEU A 174 1.38 -8.17 -25.79
CA LEU A 174 2.02 -6.97 -25.29
C LEU A 174 2.43 -6.04 -26.43
N TYR A 175 2.19 -4.76 -26.27
CA TYR A 175 2.66 -3.69 -27.13
C TYR A 175 3.54 -2.74 -26.30
N VAL A 176 4.77 -2.55 -26.70
CA VAL A 176 5.74 -1.67 -26.03
C VAL A 176 6.00 -0.44 -26.90
N LEU A 177 5.70 0.74 -26.35
CA LEU A 177 5.95 2.02 -27.01
C LEU A 177 7.02 2.78 -26.21
N ASP A 178 8.22 2.93 -26.77
CA ASP A 178 9.34 3.63 -26.14
C ASP A 178 9.75 4.88 -26.93
N PRO A 179 9.15 6.04 -26.67
CA PRO A 179 9.46 7.28 -27.38
C PRO A 179 10.88 7.80 -27.13
N LYS A 180 11.61 7.23 -26.16
CA LYS A 180 13.00 7.60 -25.86
C LYS A 180 14.00 6.78 -26.65
N ASN A 181 13.56 5.69 -27.28
CA ASN A 181 14.45 4.72 -27.95
C ASN A 181 15.60 4.30 -27.04
N ALA A 182 15.25 3.83 -25.83
CA ALA A 182 16.19 3.45 -24.79
C ALA A 182 16.07 1.94 -24.47
N ASP A 183 16.31 1.56 -23.23
CA ASP A 183 16.36 0.15 -22.78
C ASP A 183 15.16 -0.71 -23.18
N LEU A 184 13.95 -0.12 -23.29
CA LEU A 184 12.75 -0.86 -23.69
C LEU A 184 12.69 -1.10 -25.21
N ALA A 185 13.28 -0.23 -26.00
CA ALA A 185 13.38 -0.42 -27.47
C ALA A 185 14.23 -1.64 -27.83
N ASP A 186 15.22 -1.99 -27.00
CA ASP A 186 16.10 -3.16 -27.20
C ASP A 186 15.29 -4.48 -27.12
N LEU A 187 14.13 -4.49 -26.50
CA LEU A 187 13.22 -5.64 -26.53
C LEU A 187 12.77 -6.01 -27.96
N GLY A 188 12.83 -5.10 -28.92
CA GLY A 188 12.54 -5.37 -30.32
C GLY A 188 13.41 -6.47 -30.94
N THR A 189 14.52 -6.81 -30.30
CA THR A 189 15.38 -7.94 -30.73
C THR A 189 14.81 -9.31 -30.32
N VAL A 190 13.91 -9.36 -29.33
CA VAL A 190 13.37 -10.60 -28.75
C VAL A 190 11.85 -10.72 -28.86
N MET A 191 11.15 -9.61 -29.11
CA MET A 191 9.69 -9.60 -29.26
C MET A 191 9.25 -8.63 -30.37
N GLY A 192 8.16 -8.99 -31.08
CA GLY A 192 7.77 -8.32 -32.32
C GLY A 192 7.00 -7.00 -32.18
N ASN A 193 6.42 -6.71 -31.03
CA ASN A 193 5.49 -5.57 -30.83
C ASN A 193 6.15 -4.43 -30.04
N VAL A 194 7.35 -4.01 -30.48
CA VAL A 194 8.12 -2.93 -29.83
C VAL A 194 8.36 -1.82 -30.85
N TYR A 195 7.93 -0.62 -30.51
CA TYR A 195 7.94 0.53 -31.41
C TYR A 195 8.58 1.74 -30.72
N HIS A 196 9.44 2.47 -31.44
CA HIS A 196 10.16 3.62 -30.91
C HIS A 196 10.10 4.86 -31.80
N THR A 197 9.77 4.71 -33.10
CA THR A 197 9.55 5.87 -33.94
C THR A 197 8.14 6.42 -33.77
N LYS A 198 7.98 7.73 -34.00
CA LYS A 198 6.67 8.40 -33.84
C LYS A 198 5.62 7.78 -34.75
N GLU A 199 5.98 7.50 -35.99
CA GLU A 199 5.10 6.96 -37.01
C GLU A 199 4.63 5.54 -36.61
N GLU A 200 5.55 4.66 -36.29
CA GLU A 200 5.23 3.28 -35.85
C GLU A 200 4.37 3.26 -34.58
N MET A 201 4.63 4.14 -33.60
CA MET A 201 3.82 4.23 -32.39
C MET A 201 2.40 4.70 -32.69
N ILE A 202 2.22 5.68 -33.59
CA ILE A 202 0.90 6.14 -34.00
C ILE A 202 0.14 5.03 -34.72
N ASP A 203 0.78 4.32 -35.63
CA ASP A 203 0.17 3.22 -36.37
C ASP A 203 -0.23 2.09 -35.42
N CYS A 204 0.63 1.75 -34.46
CA CYS A 204 0.34 0.77 -33.43
C CYS A 204 -0.88 1.16 -32.57
N VAL A 205 -0.95 2.42 -32.11
CA VAL A 205 -2.10 2.90 -31.29
C VAL A 205 -3.39 2.88 -32.11
N ASN A 206 -3.35 3.25 -33.39
CA ASN A 206 -4.52 3.22 -34.26
C ASN A 206 -5.00 1.76 -34.48
N ALA A 207 -4.09 0.85 -34.81
CA ALA A 207 -4.41 -0.56 -34.98
C ALA A 207 -4.97 -1.18 -33.69
N PHE A 208 -4.40 -0.85 -32.53
CA PHE A 208 -4.91 -1.26 -31.23
C PHE A 208 -6.33 -0.74 -30.98
N TYR A 209 -6.57 0.55 -31.28
CA TYR A 209 -7.90 1.15 -31.13
C TYR A 209 -8.94 0.47 -32.03
N GLU A 210 -8.63 0.23 -33.31
CA GLU A 210 -9.51 -0.46 -34.25
C GLU A 210 -9.84 -1.88 -33.75
N GLY A 211 -8.82 -2.62 -33.32
CA GLY A 211 -9.01 -3.95 -32.73
C GLY A 211 -9.84 -3.94 -31.45
N MET A 212 -9.69 -2.91 -30.61
CA MET A 212 -10.49 -2.73 -29.40
C MET A 212 -11.97 -2.47 -29.75
N VAL A 213 -12.23 -1.60 -30.73
CA VAL A 213 -13.60 -1.31 -31.20
C VAL A 213 -14.23 -2.56 -31.76
N GLN A 214 -13.53 -3.30 -32.62
CA GLN A 214 -14.04 -4.56 -33.19
C GLN A 214 -14.40 -5.57 -32.09
N ARG A 215 -13.51 -5.83 -31.13
CA ARG A 215 -13.79 -6.73 -30.00
C ARG A 215 -14.97 -6.25 -29.17
N SER A 216 -15.10 -4.94 -28.95
CA SER A 216 -16.24 -4.37 -28.23
C SER A 216 -17.56 -4.66 -28.94
N GLU A 217 -17.62 -4.54 -30.27
CA GLU A 217 -18.81 -4.86 -31.05
C GLU A 217 -19.13 -6.36 -31.03
N GLU A 218 -18.12 -7.22 -31.16
CA GLU A 218 -18.26 -8.68 -31.04
C GLU A 218 -18.78 -9.07 -29.66
N MET A 219 -18.24 -8.47 -28.60
CA MET A 219 -18.69 -8.74 -27.21
C MET A 219 -20.14 -8.31 -26.96
N LYS A 220 -20.62 -7.23 -27.57
CA LYS A 220 -22.04 -6.82 -27.47
C LYS A 220 -23.00 -7.86 -28.02
N GLN A 221 -22.57 -8.73 -28.95
CA GLN A 221 -23.39 -9.80 -29.50
C GLN A 221 -23.53 -10.99 -28.51
N HIS A 222 -22.70 -11.09 -27.51
CA HIS A 222 -22.74 -12.11 -26.47
C HIS A 222 -23.47 -11.59 -25.23
N GLN A 223 -24.58 -12.21 -24.83
CA GLN A 223 -25.42 -11.74 -23.71
C GLN A 223 -24.78 -11.80 -22.33
N ASN A 224 -23.64 -12.48 -22.16
CA ASN A 224 -22.98 -12.74 -20.88
C ASN A 224 -21.47 -12.43 -20.92
N TYR A 225 -21.07 -11.26 -21.39
CA TYR A 225 -19.66 -10.90 -21.30
C TYR A 225 -19.33 -10.36 -19.89
N LYS A 226 -18.29 -10.91 -19.30
CA LYS A 226 -17.61 -10.36 -18.14
C LYS A 226 -16.20 -9.94 -18.54
N THR A 227 -15.69 -8.87 -17.95
CA THR A 227 -14.31 -8.47 -18.13
C THR A 227 -13.36 -9.64 -17.80
N GLY A 228 -12.38 -9.89 -18.67
CA GLY A 228 -11.34 -10.92 -18.50
C GLY A 228 -11.70 -12.32 -19.01
N GLU A 229 -12.87 -12.85 -18.71
CA GLU A 229 -13.23 -14.24 -19.07
C GLU A 229 -13.48 -14.45 -20.58
N ASN A 230 -13.95 -13.43 -21.29
CA ASN A 230 -14.29 -13.55 -22.71
C ASN A 230 -13.13 -13.22 -23.68
N TYR A 231 -12.07 -12.61 -23.20
CA TYR A 231 -10.88 -12.34 -24.02
C TYR A 231 -10.15 -13.63 -24.43
N ALA A 232 -10.26 -14.71 -23.66
CA ALA A 232 -9.65 -15.99 -23.96
C ALA A 232 -10.33 -16.72 -25.13
N TYR A 233 -11.56 -16.34 -25.51
CA TYR A 233 -12.33 -16.98 -26.59
C TYR A 233 -12.27 -16.23 -27.92
N LEU A 234 -11.69 -15.01 -27.94
CA LEU A 234 -11.62 -14.17 -29.13
C LEU A 234 -10.18 -14.06 -29.69
N GLY A 235 -9.26 -14.82 -29.14
CA GLY A 235 -7.84 -14.87 -29.57
C GLY A 235 -7.50 -16.02 -30.46
#